data_c27eac197c90508c73d50dce323f00de
#
_entry.id   c27eac197c90508c73d50dce323f00de
#
_cell.length_a   1.000
_cell.length_b   1.000
_cell.length_c   1.000
_cell.angle_alpha   90.00
_cell.angle_beta   90.00
_cell.angle_gamma   90.00
#
_symmetry.space_group_name_H-M   'P 1'
#
loop_
_entity.id
_entity.type
_entity.pdbx_description
1 polymer ?
#
loop_
_entity_poly.entity_id
_entity_poly.type
_entity_poly.pdbx_seq_one_letter_code
_entity_poly.pdbx_strand_id
1 'polypeptide(L)'
;SSAASDVYKRQHTPTLDSLANVGVRSTFRPCYPSVTFPNHYSMATGLHPDHHGLVNNFFYDAELDSSYRMGNLDPRFYGGEPIWNTAERQGVRTASFYWVGSEVPLASGQPSIWKPFDKSVSFSDRADSVISWLKLPEDIRPHLIMWYMEEPDAIGHSATPDSSATLDVVENLDKVLNHFFTEARKLDIFDKIDFIVLSDHGMATYYPERYVNLNDYLPRDSFDYVFDGVPTLLYPKKTYVDTAYAILQKVPNITVWKKNEIPEKLVYGKNPRVSDLVVSPHIGTYVQFREKSSPRYAATHGYDNFTPEMEAIFYAAGPSFKKHVEVPQMANVNLYLMIARLLNIQPAPNDGDSAVVQRLFK
;
A
#
# COMPACT_ATOMS: atom_id res chain seq x y z
N SER A 1 -12.06 17.05 6.32
CA SER A 1 -11.28 16.92 5.08
C SER A 1 -9.91 16.41 5.45
N SER A 2 -9.48 15.33 4.81
CA SER A 2 -8.15 14.77 5.05
C SER A 2 -7.08 15.63 4.36
N ALA A 3 -5.87 15.72 4.95
CA ALA A 3 -4.76 16.44 4.34
C ALA A 3 -4.45 15.92 2.92
N ALA A 4 -4.52 14.60 2.70
CA ALA A 4 -4.37 13.99 1.37
C ALA A 4 -5.44 14.48 0.40
N SER A 5 -6.73 14.51 0.80
CA SER A 5 -7.81 14.99 -0.08
C SER A 5 -7.69 16.50 -0.39
N ASP A 6 -7.11 17.29 0.52
CA ASP A 6 -6.87 18.72 0.29
C ASP A 6 -5.67 18.97 -0.62
N VAL A 7 -4.63 18.14 -0.55
CA VAL A 7 -3.50 18.17 -1.50
C VAL A 7 -4.01 17.90 -2.91
N TYR A 8 -4.81 16.85 -3.11
CA TYR A 8 -5.40 16.53 -4.42
C TYR A 8 -6.39 17.58 -4.95
N LYS A 9 -7.05 18.35 -4.08
CA LYS A 9 -7.93 19.47 -4.50
C LYS A 9 -7.19 20.72 -4.96
N ARG A 10 -5.91 20.86 -4.65
CA ARG A 10 -5.07 22.01 -5.03
C ARG A 10 -4.32 21.80 -6.34
N GLN A 11 -4.41 20.62 -6.94
CA GLN A 11 -3.68 20.23 -8.14
C GLN A 11 -4.58 20.31 -9.38
N HIS A 12 -3.96 20.56 -10.53
CA HIS A 12 -4.65 20.48 -11.80
C HIS A 12 -4.58 19.04 -12.32
N THR A 13 -5.58 18.21 -11.93
CA THR A 13 -5.69 16.80 -12.27
C THR A 13 -6.99 16.48 -13.02
N PRO A 14 -7.17 17.02 -14.25
CA PRO A 14 -8.44 16.93 -14.97
C PRO A 14 -8.86 15.50 -15.29
N THR A 15 -7.91 14.56 -15.39
CA THR A 15 -8.22 13.14 -15.64
C THR A 15 -8.83 12.49 -14.40
N LEU A 16 -8.23 12.70 -13.24
CA LEU A 16 -8.78 12.21 -11.96
C LEU A 16 -10.13 12.88 -11.65
N ASP A 17 -10.27 14.17 -11.91
CA ASP A 17 -11.53 14.90 -11.76
C ASP A 17 -12.62 14.32 -12.69
N SER A 18 -12.25 13.98 -13.92
CA SER A 18 -13.17 13.32 -14.86
C SER A 18 -13.62 11.95 -14.33
N LEU A 19 -12.71 11.14 -13.80
CA LEU A 19 -13.05 9.85 -13.19
C LEU A 19 -14.01 10.02 -12.00
N ALA A 20 -13.72 10.98 -11.11
CA ALA A 20 -14.60 11.31 -9.99
C ALA A 20 -16.00 11.70 -10.45
N ASN A 21 -16.10 12.49 -11.54
CA ASN A 21 -17.35 13.00 -12.05
C ASN A 21 -18.20 11.94 -12.78
N VAL A 22 -17.58 10.92 -13.40
CA VAL A 22 -18.33 9.89 -14.15
C VAL A 22 -18.55 8.60 -13.38
N GLY A 23 -17.88 8.43 -12.26
CA GLY A 23 -17.85 7.18 -11.50
C GLY A 23 -18.10 7.35 -10.01
N VAL A 24 -17.35 6.58 -9.23
CA VAL A 24 -17.34 6.57 -7.78
C VAL A 24 -16.04 7.16 -7.28
N ARG A 25 -16.14 8.01 -6.26
CA ARG A 25 -15.01 8.54 -5.49
C ARG A 25 -15.13 8.12 -4.04
N SER A 26 -13.99 7.82 -3.41
CA SER A 26 -13.87 7.54 -1.97
C SER A 26 -12.45 7.85 -1.48
N THR A 27 -12.22 7.68 -0.19
CA THR A 27 -10.89 7.49 0.37
C THR A 27 -10.69 6.05 0.81
N PHE A 28 -9.47 5.54 0.68
CA PHE A 28 -9.08 4.24 1.20
C PHE A 28 -8.33 4.42 2.52
N ARG A 29 -8.75 3.68 3.53
CA ARG A 29 -7.97 3.51 4.75
C ARG A 29 -6.99 2.36 4.54
N PRO A 30 -5.66 2.62 4.59
CA PRO A 30 -4.67 1.56 4.52
C PRO A 30 -4.76 0.65 5.75
N CYS A 31 -4.13 -0.52 5.68
CA CYS A 31 -3.84 -1.34 6.86
C CYS A 31 -2.74 -0.70 7.71
N TYR A 32 -2.68 -1.05 8.99
CA TYR A 32 -1.52 -0.73 9.81
C TYR A 32 -0.47 -1.85 9.70
N PRO A 33 0.82 -1.50 9.56
CA PRO A 33 1.34 -0.16 9.32
C PRO A 33 1.03 0.34 7.89
N SER A 34 0.84 1.65 7.74
CA SER A 34 0.53 2.27 6.45
C SER A 34 1.78 2.41 5.58
N VAL A 35 2.38 1.28 5.22
CA VAL A 35 3.61 1.17 4.41
C VAL A 35 3.36 0.33 3.16
N THR A 36 4.19 0.54 2.14
CA THR A 36 3.96 0.12 0.75
C THR A 36 3.71 -1.39 0.58
N PHE A 37 4.66 -2.25 0.97
CA PHE A 37 4.56 -3.68 0.67
C PHE A 37 3.40 -4.37 1.38
N PRO A 38 3.20 -4.19 2.70
CA PRO A 38 2.01 -4.69 3.38
C PRO A 38 0.70 -4.24 2.72
N ASN A 39 0.57 -2.95 2.36
CA ASN A 39 -0.69 -2.42 1.83
C ASN A 39 -0.99 -2.88 0.41
N HIS A 40 0.01 -2.94 -0.49
CA HIS A 40 -0.18 -3.53 -1.81
C HIS A 40 -0.59 -5.00 -1.73
N TYR A 41 0.04 -5.75 -0.82
CA TYR A 41 -0.28 -7.17 -0.65
C TYR A 41 -1.62 -7.38 0.06
N SER A 42 -2.00 -6.50 1.00
CA SER A 42 -3.35 -6.46 1.58
C SER A 42 -4.42 -6.22 0.53
N MET A 43 -4.21 -5.29 -0.39
CA MET A 43 -5.12 -5.05 -1.51
C MET A 43 -5.22 -6.25 -2.45
N ALA A 44 -4.12 -6.95 -2.67
CA ALA A 44 -4.08 -8.10 -3.56
C ALA A 44 -4.69 -9.37 -2.94
N THR A 45 -4.65 -9.54 -1.62
CA THR A 45 -5.13 -10.75 -0.93
C THR A 45 -6.45 -10.54 -0.17
N GLY A 46 -6.84 -9.28 0.06
CA GLY A 46 -7.96 -8.95 0.93
C GLY A 46 -7.69 -9.23 2.41
N LEU A 47 -6.42 -9.45 2.79
CA LEU A 47 -6.02 -9.80 4.16
C LEU A 47 -5.27 -8.63 4.82
N HIS A 48 -5.40 -8.51 6.13
CA HIS A 48 -4.54 -7.60 6.91
C HIS A 48 -3.10 -8.16 7.04
N PRO A 49 -2.10 -7.31 7.33
CA PRO A 49 -0.70 -7.74 7.51
C PRO A 49 -0.51 -8.88 8.51
N ASP A 50 -1.30 -8.91 9.59
CA ASP A 50 -1.31 -10.02 10.55
C ASP A 50 -1.71 -11.38 9.93
N HIS A 51 -2.55 -11.36 8.89
CA HIS A 51 -3.08 -12.56 8.25
C HIS A 51 -2.27 -13.00 7.04
N HIS A 52 -1.73 -12.07 6.23
CA HIS A 52 -0.90 -12.45 5.09
C HIS A 52 0.61 -12.52 5.41
N GLY A 53 1.05 -12.01 6.55
CA GLY A 53 2.40 -12.19 7.08
C GLY A 53 3.46 -11.19 6.58
N LEU A 54 3.17 -10.29 5.65
CA LEU A 54 4.03 -9.14 5.36
C LEU A 54 3.73 -8.04 6.38
N VAL A 55 4.35 -8.13 7.54
CA VAL A 55 4.01 -7.26 8.69
C VAL A 55 4.65 -5.87 8.60
N ASN A 56 5.68 -5.69 7.78
CA ASN A 56 6.31 -4.40 7.50
C ASN A 56 7.11 -4.50 6.18
N ASN A 57 7.66 -3.38 5.70
CA ASN A 57 8.61 -3.37 4.59
C ASN A 57 9.94 -4.08 4.94
N PHE A 58 10.27 -4.14 6.22
CA PHE A 58 11.45 -4.82 6.78
C PHE A 58 11.08 -5.45 8.13
N PHE A 59 11.34 -6.73 8.31
CA PHE A 59 11.12 -7.43 9.58
C PHE A 59 11.97 -8.70 9.66
N TYR A 60 12.08 -9.28 10.85
CA TYR A 60 12.71 -10.56 11.07
C TYR A 60 11.65 -11.64 11.32
N ASP A 61 11.85 -12.80 10.71
CA ASP A 61 11.04 -14.00 10.91
C ASP A 61 11.86 -15.03 11.67
N ALA A 62 11.45 -15.31 12.91
CA ALA A 62 12.17 -16.25 13.79
C ALA A 62 11.98 -17.72 13.37
N GLU A 63 10.90 -18.07 12.67
CA GLU A 63 10.67 -19.42 12.18
C GLU A 63 11.57 -19.73 10.97
N LEU A 64 11.74 -18.75 10.10
CA LEU A 64 12.62 -18.86 8.92
C LEU A 64 14.08 -18.54 9.25
N ASP A 65 14.36 -18.01 10.45
CA ASP A 65 15.66 -17.42 10.85
C ASP A 65 16.20 -16.49 9.77
N SER A 66 15.35 -15.60 9.28
CA SER A 66 15.65 -14.74 8.14
C SER A 66 14.96 -13.39 8.22
N SER A 67 15.62 -12.36 7.69
CA SER A 67 15.03 -11.02 7.58
C SER A 67 14.37 -10.82 6.22
N TYR A 68 13.14 -10.34 6.26
CA TYR A 68 12.44 -9.84 5.07
C TYR A 68 12.90 -8.42 4.74
N ARG A 69 13.03 -8.14 3.45
CA ARG A 69 13.24 -6.80 2.88
C ARG A 69 12.35 -6.64 1.66
N MET A 70 11.93 -5.41 1.37
CA MET A 70 11.20 -5.08 0.14
C MET A 70 11.87 -5.72 -1.09
N GLY A 71 11.05 -6.37 -1.94
CA GLY A 71 11.53 -7.08 -3.12
C GLY A 71 12.10 -8.48 -2.85
N ASN A 72 12.04 -9.00 -1.62
CA ASN A 72 12.37 -10.41 -1.36
C ASN A 72 11.34 -11.31 -2.07
N LEU A 73 11.82 -12.25 -2.88
CA LEU A 73 10.99 -13.15 -3.69
C LEU A 73 10.81 -14.54 -3.07
N ASP A 74 11.25 -14.77 -1.83
CA ASP A 74 11.04 -16.02 -1.14
C ASP A 74 9.54 -16.19 -0.80
N PRO A 75 8.84 -17.16 -1.40
CA PRO A 75 7.40 -17.34 -1.24
C PRO A 75 6.97 -17.63 0.20
N ARG A 76 7.89 -18.08 1.06
CA ARG A 76 7.59 -18.39 2.47
C ARG A 76 7.17 -17.17 3.29
N PHE A 77 7.53 -15.96 2.82
CA PHE A 77 7.08 -14.72 3.47
C PHE A 77 5.64 -14.31 3.12
N TYR A 78 5.08 -14.83 2.03
CA TYR A 78 3.84 -14.36 1.40
C TYR A 78 2.69 -15.33 1.67
N GLY A 79 1.85 -15.01 2.64
CA GLY A 79 0.65 -15.78 2.97
C GLY A 79 -0.60 -15.29 2.21
N GLY A 80 -1.65 -16.11 2.25
CA GLY A 80 -2.89 -15.83 1.53
C GLY A 80 -2.82 -16.15 0.04
N GLU A 81 -3.90 -15.88 -0.68
CA GLU A 81 -3.99 -16.10 -2.13
C GLU A 81 -4.26 -14.76 -2.84
N PRO A 82 -3.29 -14.21 -3.59
CA PRO A 82 -3.50 -12.97 -4.33
C PRO A 82 -4.57 -13.09 -5.41
N ILE A 83 -5.23 -11.98 -5.71
CA ILE A 83 -6.35 -11.92 -6.66
C ILE A 83 -6.00 -12.44 -8.06
N TRP A 84 -4.77 -12.24 -8.52
CA TRP A 84 -4.32 -12.80 -9.80
C TRP A 84 -4.28 -14.33 -9.77
N ASN A 85 -3.87 -14.96 -8.67
CA ASN A 85 -3.87 -16.41 -8.54
C ASN A 85 -5.29 -16.96 -8.41
N THR A 86 -6.15 -16.27 -7.64
CA THR A 86 -7.58 -16.61 -7.55
C THR A 86 -8.27 -16.55 -8.91
N ALA A 87 -7.93 -15.55 -9.73
CA ALA A 87 -8.47 -15.37 -11.08
C ALA A 87 -7.96 -16.44 -12.05
N GLU A 88 -6.63 -16.64 -12.13
CA GLU A 88 -6.00 -17.64 -13.01
C GLU A 88 -6.51 -19.06 -12.73
N ARG A 89 -6.63 -19.44 -11.46
CA ARG A 89 -7.17 -20.74 -11.06
C ARG A 89 -8.62 -20.95 -11.51
N GLN A 90 -9.36 -19.89 -11.77
CA GLN A 90 -10.75 -19.90 -12.26
C GLN A 90 -10.84 -19.59 -13.76
N GLY A 91 -9.73 -19.65 -14.48
CA GLY A 91 -9.67 -19.49 -15.94
C GLY A 91 -9.68 -18.03 -16.42
N VAL A 92 -9.50 -17.06 -15.53
CA VAL A 92 -9.43 -15.64 -15.88
C VAL A 92 -7.96 -15.25 -15.98
N ARG A 93 -7.48 -14.93 -17.20
CA ARG A 93 -6.10 -14.48 -17.42
C ARG A 93 -5.82 -13.14 -16.79
N THR A 94 -4.65 -13.00 -16.19
CA THR A 94 -4.25 -11.79 -15.49
C THR A 94 -2.92 -11.24 -15.99
N ALA A 95 -2.72 -9.94 -15.82
CA ALA A 95 -1.46 -9.28 -16.07
C ALA A 95 -1.07 -8.37 -14.90
N SER A 96 0.21 -8.32 -14.59
CA SER A 96 0.77 -7.41 -13.61
C SER A 96 1.95 -6.62 -14.17
N PHE A 97 1.86 -5.30 -14.05
CA PHE A 97 2.97 -4.41 -14.27
C PHE A 97 3.44 -3.88 -12.91
N TYR A 98 4.35 -4.64 -12.26
CA TYR A 98 5.04 -4.29 -11.03
C TYR A 98 4.21 -4.31 -9.74
N TRP A 99 3.04 -4.90 -9.70
CA TRP A 99 2.32 -5.01 -8.43
C TRP A 99 3.09 -5.88 -7.44
N VAL A 100 3.22 -5.39 -6.21
CA VAL A 100 3.97 -6.10 -5.14
C VAL A 100 3.46 -7.52 -4.94
N GLY A 101 4.37 -8.47 -4.98
CA GLY A 101 4.09 -9.91 -4.85
C GLY A 101 3.80 -10.65 -6.15
N SER A 102 3.57 -9.95 -7.29
CA SER A 102 3.27 -10.62 -8.56
C SER A 102 4.48 -11.33 -9.19
N GLU A 103 5.69 -10.96 -8.78
CA GLU A 103 6.95 -11.61 -9.19
C GLU A 103 7.25 -12.87 -8.37
N VAL A 104 6.61 -13.04 -7.23
CA VAL A 104 6.89 -14.13 -6.29
C VAL A 104 6.37 -15.45 -6.86
N PRO A 105 7.21 -16.50 -6.92
CA PRO A 105 6.79 -17.81 -7.43
C PRO A 105 5.99 -18.58 -6.37
N LEU A 106 4.76 -18.12 -6.11
CA LEU A 106 3.85 -18.78 -5.18
C LEU A 106 3.42 -20.14 -5.69
N ALA A 107 3.18 -21.08 -4.79
CA ALA A 107 2.65 -22.40 -5.15
C ALA A 107 1.27 -22.32 -5.84
N SER A 108 0.49 -21.27 -5.56
CA SER A 108 -0.78 -20.98 -6.24
C SER A 108 -0.63 -20.38 -7.64
N GLY A 109 0.59 -20.07 -8.09
CA GLY A 109 0.89 -19.55 -9.42
C GLY A 109 1.38 -18.10 -9.43
N GLN A 110 1.38 -17.53 -10.63
CA GLN A 110 1.72 -16.13 -10.94
C GLN A 110 0.75 -15.62 -12.02
N PRO A 111 0.68 -14.29 -12.27
CA PRO A 111 -0.07 -13.76 -13.41
C PRO A 111 0.42 -14.38 -14.73
N SER A 112 -0.47 -14.58 -15.71
CA SER A 112 -0.11 -15.05 -17.07
C SER A 112 0.90 -14.12 -17.75
N ILE A 113 0.80 -12.82 -17.47
CA ILE A 113 1.75 -11.80 -17.93
C ILE A 113 2.23 -11.02 -16.71
N TRP A 114 3.53 -10.96 -16.51
CA TRP A 114 4.11 -10.11 -15.46
C TRP A 114 5.48 -9.56 -15.88
N LYS A 115 5.91 -8.50 -15.24
CA LYS A 115 7.21 -7.86 -15.47
C LYS A 115 7.98 -7.79 -14.16
N PRO A 116 9.29 -8.12 -14.16
CA PRO A 116 10.15 -7.86 -13.02
C PRO A 116 10.31 -6.34 -12.86
N PHE A 117 10.35 -5.89 -11.60
CA PHE A 117 10.41 -4.46 -11.31
C PHE A 117 11.66 -3.81 -11.89
N ASP A 118 11.47 -2.81 -12.74
CA ASP A 118 12.51 -1.98 -13.34
C ASP A 118 12.04 -0.51 -13.38
N LYS A 119 12.59 0.30 -12.48
CA LYS A 119 12.24 1.73 -12.38
C LYS A 119 12.76 2.57 -13.57
N SER A 120 13.60 2.01 -14.44
CA SER A 120 14.06 2.72 -15.63
C SER A 120 13.00 2.81 -16.73
N VAL A 121 11.96 1.94 -16.67
CA VAL A 121 10.82 1.97 -17.59
C VAL A 121 9.92 3.14 -17.23
N SER A 122 9.76 4.08 -18.15
CA SER A 122 8.94 5.29 -17.93
C SER A 122 7.47 4.95 -17.67
N PHE A 123 6.75 5.81 -16.97
CA PHE A 123 5.31 5.62 -16.73
C PHE A 123 4.50 5.61 -18.04
N SER A 124 4.93 6.37 -19.05
CA SER A 124 4.31 6.34 -20.38
C SER A 124 4.51 4.99 -21.08
N ASP A 125 5.73 4.42 -21.02
CA ASP A 125 5.99 3.09 -21.60
C ASP A 125 5.22 1.99 -20.89
N ARG A 126 5.01 2.12 -19.56
CA ARG A 126 4.13 1.23 -18.81
C ARG A 126 2.68 1.34 -19.29
N ALA A 127 2.19 2.58 -19.50
CA ALA A 127 0.84 2.83 -20.04
C ALA A 127 0.67 2.21 -21.43
N ASP A 128 1.63 2.40 -22.32
CA ASP A 128 1.62 1.83 -23.67
C ASP A 128 1.68 0.29 -23.65
N SER A 129 2.41 -0.29 -22.70
CA SER A 129 2.41 -1.74 -22.49
C SER A 129 1.04 -2.26 -22.08
N VAL A 130 0.36 -1.58 -21.14
CA VAL A 130 -1.01 -1.94 -20.73
C VAL A 130 -1.97 -1.81 -21.91
N ILE A 131 -1.87 -0.76 -22.72
CA ILE A 131 -2.66 -0.61 -23.95
C ILE A 131 -2.38 -1.76 -24.93
N SER A 132 -1.12 -2.18 -25.05
CA SER A 132 -0.78 -3.32 -25.91
C SER A 132 -1.43 -4.64 -25.47
N TRP A 133 -1.52 -4.86 -24.16
CA TRP A 133 -2.21 -6.01 -23.59
C TRP A 133 -3.72 -5.97 -23.82
N LEU A 134 -4.34 -4.79 -23.75
CA LEU A 134 -5.77 -4.62 -24.06
C LEU A 134 -6.09 -4.88 -25.55
N LYS A 135 -5.09 -4.76 -26.45
CA LYS A 135 -5.23 -5.04 -27.89
C LYS A 135 -5.06 -6.52 -28.25
N LEU A 136 -4.67 -7.37 -27.31
CA LEU A 136 -4.51 -8.80 -27.55
C LEU A 136 -5.84 -9.43 -27.99
N PRO A 137 -5.83 -10.51 -28.78
CA PRO A 137 -7.00 -11.33 -29.07
C PRO A 137 -7.70 -11.80 -27.78
N GLU A 138 -9.02 -11.97 -27.83
CA GLU A 138 -9.86 -12.27 -26.66
C GLU A 138 -9.40 -13.49 -25.86
N ASP A 139 -8.94 -14.53 -26.56
CA ASP A 139 -8.52 -15.81 -25.99
C ASP A 139 -7.21 -15.72 -25.18
N ILE A 140 -6.41 -14.68 -25.41
CA ILE A 140 -5.13 -14.45 -24.71
C ILE A 140 -5.07 -13.11 -23.97
N ARG A 141 -6.12 -12.27 -24.11
CA ARG A 141 -6.20 -10.99 -23.43
C ARG A 141 -6.35 -11.16 -21.93
N PRO A 142 -5.56 -10.47 -21.09
CA PRO A 142 -5.82 -10.45 -19.64
C PRO A 142 -7.11 -9.69 -19.35
N HIS A 143 -7.95 -10.26 -18.47
CA HIS A 143 -9.18 -9.66 -18.00
C HIS A 143 -9.00 -8.91 -16.67
N LEU A 144 -7.88 -9.10 -16.00
CA LEU A 144 -7.40 -8.29 -14.88
C LEU A 144 -6.00 -7.77 -15.23
N ILE A 145 -5.82 -6.46 -15.18
CA ILE A 145 -4.51 -5.82 -15.31
C ILE A 145 -4.26 -4.98 -14.07
N MET A 146 -3.21 -5.28 -13.34
CA MET A 146 -2.74 -4.49 -12.19
C MET A 146 -1.47 -3.76 -12.61
N TRP A 147 -1.48 -2.43 -12.44
CA TRP A 147 -0.41 -1.56 -12.89
C TRP A 147 0.02 -0.63 -11.77
N TYR A 148 1.33 -0.56 -11.50
CA TYR A 148 1.94 0.21 -10.43
C TYR A 148 2.83 1.33 -10.96
N MET A 149 2.76 2.48 -10.29
CA MET A 149 3.65 3.62 -10.43
C MET A 149 4.16 4.01 -9.03
N GLU A 150 5.49 4.14 -8.87
CA GLU A 150 6.13 4.41 -7.57
C GLU A 150 6.05 5.88 -7.13
N GLU A 151 5.56 6.76 -7.97
CA GLU A 151 5.31 8.17 -7.64
C GLU A 151 3.82 8.39 -7.28
N PRO A 152 3.50 9.38 -6.47
CA PRO A 152 4.35 10.46 -5.92
C PRO A 152 5.07 10.15 -4.60
N ASP A 153 5.17 8.88 -4.19
CA ASP A 153 5.78 8.48 -2.92
C ASP A 153 7.25 8.90 -2.83
N ALA A 154 8.05 8.61 -3.86
CA ALA A 154 9.49 8.88 -3.84
C ALA A 154 9.80 10.39 -3.73
N ILE A 155 9.09 11.23 -4.48
CA ILE A 155 9.23 12.69 -4.37
C ILE A 155 8.67 13.20 -3.04
N GLY A 156 7.55 12.65 -2.57
CA GLY A 156 6.93 13.01 -1.30
C GLY A 156 7.87 12.86 -0.12
N HIS A 157 8.66 11.78 -0.08
CA HIS A 157 9.68 11.57 0.95
C HIS A 157 10.76 12.66 0.97
N SER A 158 11.19 13.13 -0.19
CA SER A 158 12.32 14.08 -0.29
C SER A 158 11.89 15.55 -0.25
N ALA A 159 10.70 15.87 -0.75
CA ALA A 159 10.25 17.25 -0.96
C ALA A 159 9.00 17.65 -0.16
N THR A 160 8.41 16.77 0.61
CA THR A 160 7.12 16.89 1.32
C THR A 160 5.88 16.81 0.40
N PRO A 161 4.72 16.37 0.92
CA PRO A 161 3.49 16.25 0.13
C PRO A 161 2.99 17.56 -0.47
N ASP A 162 3.20 18.67 0.23
CA ASP A 162 2.69 20.00 -0.15
C ASP A 162 3.67 20.81 -1.02
N SER A 163 4.82 20.25 -1.39
CA SER A 163 5.81 20.97 -2.20
C SER A 163 5.38 21.08 -3.65
N SER A 164 5.84 22.16 -4.34
CA SER A 164 5.62 22.30 -5.78
C SER A 164 6.17 21.12 -6.58
N ALA A 165 7.30 20.55 -6.16
CA ALA A 165 7.89 19.38 -6.82
C ALA A 165 6.97 18.14 -6.76
N THR A 166 6.30 17.92 -5.64
CA THR A 166 5.32 16.83 -5.51
C THR A 166 4.07 17.12 -6.35
N LEU A 167 3.59 18.37 -6.35
CA LEU A 167 2.47 18.81 -7.19
C LEU A 167 2.76 18.58 -8.69
N ASP A 168 3.94 18.99 -9.15
CA ASP A 168 4.37 18.80 -10.55
C ASP A 168 4.40 17.32 -10.96
N VAL A 169 4.86 16.44 -10.05
CA VAL A 169 4.87 14.98 -10.30
C VAL A 169 3.45 14.44 -10.40
N VAL A 170 2.53 14.84 -9.52
CA VAL A 170 1.12 14.40 -9.60
C VAL A 170 0.45 14.89 -10.87
N GLU A 171 0.67 16.12 -11.30
CA GLU A 171 0.15 16.62 -12.58
C GLU A 171 0.74 15.86 -13.78
N ASN A 172 2.00 15.44 -13.70
CA ASN A 172 2.60 14.57 -14.73
C ASN A 172 1.99 13.16 -14.74
N LEU A 173 1.67 12.59 -13.57
CA LEU A 173 0.95 11.31 -13.50
C LEU A 173 -0.47 11.43 -14.09
N ASP A 174 -1.16 12.55 -13.86
CA ASP A 174 -2.47 12.79 -14.47
C ASP A 174 -2.37 12.86 -16.00
N LYS A 175 -1.29 13.44 -16.55
CA LYS A 175 -1.02 13.43 -18.00
C LYS A 175 -0.76 12.01 -18.54
N VAL A 176 -0.07 11.16 -17.79
CA VAL A 176 0.12 9.74 -18.15
C VAL A 176 -1.22 9.01 -18.16
N LEU A 177 -2.07 9.24 -17.15
CA LEU A 177 -3.43 8.69 -17.13
C LEU A 177 -4.27 9.22 -18.29
N ASN A 178 -4.18 10.51 -18.63
CA ASN A 178 -4.86 11.08 -19.77
C ASN A 178 -4.43 10.44 -21.10
N HIS A 179 -3.12 10.22 -21.29
CA HIS A 179 -2.58 9.47 -22.43
C HIS A 179 -3.18 8.07 -22.49
N PHE A 180 -3.11 7.34 -21.40
CA PHE A 180 -3.70 5.99 -21.30
C PHE A 180 -5.19 5.98 -21.67
N PHE A 181 -6.01 6.85 -21.09
CA PHE A 181 -7.44 6.90 -21.40
C PHE A 181 -7.72 7.34 -22.82
N THR A 182 -6.89 8.23 -23.40
CA THR A 182 -7.01 8.64 -24.79
C THR A 182 -6.80 7.47 -25.75
N GLU A 183 -5.80 6.63 -25.49
CA GLU A 183 -5.54 5.44 -26.28
C GLU A 183 -6.57 4.32 -26.01
N ALA A 184 -6.98 4.13 -24.76
CA ALA A 184 -7.98 3.14 -24.40
C ALA A 184 -9.34 3.41 -25.05
N ARG A 185 -9.78 4.67 -25.16
CA ARG A 185 -11.04 5.05 -25.83
C ARG A 185 -11.11 4.68 -27.31
N LYS A 186 -9.96 4.42 -27.96
CA LYS A 186 -9.92 3.98 -29.37
C LYS A 186 -10.19 2.48 -29.52
N LEU A 187 -10.27 1.74 -28.42
CA LEU A 187 -10.48 0.28 -28.42
C LEU A 187 -11.97 -0.06 -28.41
N ASP A 188 -12.38 -1.01 -29.23
CA ASP A 188 -13.78 -1.50 -29.30
C ASP A 188 -14.31 -2.07 -27.99
N ILE A 189 -13.42 -2.37 -27.07
CA ILE A 189 -13.74 -2.91 -25.74
C ILE A 189 -13.84 -1.84 -24.65
N PHE A 190 -13.57 -0.56 -24.94
CA PHE A 190 -13.50 0.50 -23.94
C PHE A 190 -14.74 0.55 -23.03
N ASP A 191 -15.94 0.47 -23.60
CA ASP A 191 -17.19 0.50 -22.85
C ASP A 191 -17.45 -0.74 -21.98
N LYS A 192 -16.58 -1.75 -22.06
CA LYS A 192 -16.62 -2.98 -21.25
C LYS A 192 -15.57 -2.99 -20.15
N ILE A 193 -14.73 -1.97 -20.03
CA ILE A 193 -13.65 -1.92 -19.08
C ILE A 193 -14.09 -1.14 -17.83
N ASP A 194 -13.87 -1.73 -16.66
CA ASP A 194 -13.94 -1.06 -15.38
C ASP A 194 -12.54 -0.62 -14.97
N PHE A 195 -12.41 0.64 -14.58
CA PHE A 195 -11.14 1.26 -14.18
C PHE A 195 -11.15 1.58 -12.70
N ILE A 196 -10.06 1.29 -12.01
CA ILE A 196 -9.84 1.67 -10.62
C ILE A 196 -8.48 2.37 -10.54
N VAL A 197 -8.46 3.60 -10.00
CA VAL A 197 -7.25 4.36 -9.70
C VAL A 197 -7.21 4.60 -8.20
N LEU A 198 -6.11 4.21 -7.55
CA LEU A 198 -5.97 4.28 -6.12
C LEU A 198 -4.51 4.51 -5.71
N SER A 199 -4.29 4.85 -4.43
CA SER A 199 -2.98 4.77 -3.78
C SER A 199 -3.02 3.76 -2.63
N ASP A 200 -1.86 3.39 -2.15
CA ASP A 200 -1.69 2.41 -1.07
C ASP A 200 -1.71 3.04 0.32
N HIS A 201 -1.26 4.27 0.46
CA HIS A 201 -1.29 5.10 1.67
C HIS A 201 -1.18 6.58 1.33
N GLY A 202 -1.25 7.42 2.36
CA GLY A 202 -0.93 8.82 2.31
C GLY A 202 0.52 9.12 2.72
N MET A 203 0.81 10.39 3.04
CA MET A 203 2.15 10.86 3.40
C MET A 203 2.02 12.02 4.40
N ALA A 204 2.91 12.10 5.38
CA ALA A 204 2.95 13.19 6.36
C ALA A 204 4.33 13.82 6.44
N THR A 205 4.37 15.15 6.45
CA THR A 205 5.59 15.91 6.72
C THR A 205 6.06 15.63 8.15
N TYR A 206 7.34 15.44 8.32
CA TYR A 206 7.91 15.29 9.64
C TYR A 206 8.54 16.61 10.10
N TYR A 207 8.57 16.81 11.43
CA TYR A 207 9.13 18.02 12.03
C TYR A 207 10.48 17.72 12.70
N PRO A 208 11.58 18.41 12.35
CA PRO A 208 12.91 18.12 12.87
C PRO A 208 13.00 18.14 14.41
N GLU A 209 12.23 18.99 15.07
CA GLU A 209 12.14 19.09 16.52
C GLU A 209 11.43 17.90 17.19
N ARG A 210 10.74 17.07 16.42
CA ARG A 210 10.10 15.82 16.87
C ARG A 210 10.88 14.57 16.51
N TYR A 211 12.10 14.74 16.04
CA TYR A 211 12.98 13.60 15.76
C TYR A 211 13.35 12.88 17.06
N VAL A 212 13.20 11.57 17.08
CA VAL A 212 13.55 10.71 18.21
C VAL A 212 14.67 9.76 17.79
N ASN A 213 15.85 9.93 18.39
CA ASN A 213 16.95 8.99 18.26
C ASN A 213 16.91 8.00 19.42
N LEU A 214 16.65 6.74 19.14
CA LEU A 214 16.54 5.71 20.17
C LEU A 214 17.89 5.42 20.86
N ASN A 215 19.04 5.75 20.25
CA ASN A 215 20.35 5.65 20.91
C ASN A 215 20.47 6.57 22.15
N ASP A 216 19.66 7.63 22.23
CA ASP A 216 19.68 8.53 23.39
C ASP A 216 19.03 7.89 24.62
N TYR A 217 18.29 6.81 24.44
CA TYR A 217 17.48 6.15 25.47
C TYR A 217 17.88 4.71 25.73
N LEU A 218 18.32 3.97 24.70
CA LEU A 218 18.49 2.54 24.74
C LEU A 218 19.84 2.11 24.14
N PRO A 219 20.55 1.16 24.78
CA PRO A 219 21.75 0.57 24.21
C PRO A 219 21.42 -0.38 23.05
N ARG A 220 21.99 -0.12 21.86
CA ARG A 220 21.74 -0.91 20.64
C ARG A 220 22.03 -2.41 20.82
N ASP A 221 23.05 -2.75 21.59
CA ASP A 221 23.48 -4.13 21.85
C ASP A 221 22.46 -4.96 22.68
N SER A 222 21.42 -4.33 23.20
CA SER A 222 20.32 -5.02 23.89
C SER A 222 19.24 -5.54 22.96
N PHE A 223 19.42 -5.36 21.63
CA PHE A 223 18.48 -5.79 20.60
C PHE A 223 19.15 -6.72 19.60
N ASP A 224 18.52 -7.85 19.31
CA ASP A 224 18.98 -8.78 18.27
C ASP A 224 18.75 -8.16 16.90
N TYR A 225 17.55 -7.60 16.66
CA TYR A 225 17.20 -6.89 15.43
C TYR A 225 16.53 -5.55 15.73
N VAL A 226 16.77 -4.58 14.86
CA VAL A 226 16.07 -3.29 14.82
C VAL A 226 15.79 -2.95 13.36
N PHE A 227 14.54 -2.66 13.06
CA PHE A 227 14.13 -2.12 11.77
C PHE A 227 13.56 -0.72 11.98
N ASP A 228 14.40 0.26 11.67
CA ASP A 228 14.08 1.69 11.76
C ASP A 228 12.92 2.08 10.85
N GLY A 229 12.23 3.14 11.19
CA GLY A 229 11.18 3.76 10.37
C GLY A 229 9.91 4.03 11.15
N VAL A 230 8.83 4.13 10.41
CA VAL A 230 7.49 4.36 10.95
C VAL A 230 6.58 3.19 10.53
N PRO A 231 6.19 2.30 11.46
CA PRO A 231 6.72 2.15 12.83
C PRO A 231 8.12 1.55 12.87
N THR A 232 8.84 1.75 13.99
CA THR A 232 10.08 1.02 14.26
C THR A 232 9.78 -0.32 14.94
N LEU A 233 10.34 -1.39 14.41
CA LEU A 233 10.24 -2.74 15.00
C LEU A 233 11.49 -3.07 15.80
N LEU A 234 11.31 -3.37 17.08
CA LEU A 234 12.37 -3.70 18.00
C LEU A 234 12.25 -5.15 18.47
N TYR A 235 13.30 -5.93 18.27
CA TYR A 235 13.45 -7.31 18.74
C TYR A 235 14.50 -7.34 19.89
N PRO A 236 14.09 -7.00 21.13
CA PRO A 236 15.02 -6.95 22.25
C PRO A 236 15.43 -8.35 22.67
N LYS A 237 16.62 -8.46 23.26
CA LYS A 237 16.98 -9.66 24.00
C LYS A 237 15.93 -9.95 25.07
N LYS A 238 15.61 -11.21 25.28
CA LYS A 238 14.48 -11.66 26.11
C LYS A 238 14.43 -11.01 27.50
N THR A 239 15.59 -10.79 28.13
CA THR A 239 15.69 -10.18 29.46
C THR A 239 15.55 -8.65 29.45
N TYR A 240 15.49 -8.02 28.28
CA TYR A 240 15.49 -6.57 28.13
C TYR A 240 14.14 -5.97 27.68
N VAL A 241 13.18 -6.81 27.32
CA VAL A 241 11.85 -6.37 26.81
C VAL A 241 11.17 -5.39 27.77
N ASP A 242 10.99 -5.77 29.03
CA ASP A 242 10.28 -4.91 30.00
C ASP A 242 11.05 -3.64 30.34
N THR A 243 12.38 -3.71 30.37
CA THR A 243 13.25 -2.54 30.60
C THR A 243 13.11 -1.53 29.44
N ALA A 244 13.24 -1.99 28.19
CA ALA A 244 13.08 -1.14 27.02
C ALA A 244 11.68 -0.54 26.96
N TYR A 245 10.64 -1.33 27.22
CA TYR A 245 9.26 -0.86 27.25
C TYR A 245 9.07 0.28 28.27
N ALA A 246 9.53 0.08 29.53
CA ALA A 246 9.40 1.08 30.59
C ALA A 246 10.15 2.39 30.30
N ILE A 247 11.28 2.31 29.56
CA ILE A 247 12.03 3.49 29.14
C ILE A 247 11.26 4.22 28.02
N LEU A 248 10.84 3.47 26.99
CA LEU A 248 10.17 4.04 25.79
C LEU A 248 8.83 4.66 26.10
N GLN A 249 8.10 4.18 27.10
CA GLN A 249 6.84 4.81 27.57
C GLN A 249 7.01 6.25 28.05
N LYS A 250 8.23 6.68 28.37
CA LYS A 250 8.54 8.05 28.85
C LYS A 250 9.04 8.96 27.73
N VAL A 251 9.27 8.41 26.54
CA VAL A 251 9.79 9.17 25.39
C VAL A 251 8.63 9.95 24.74
N PRO A 252 8.77 11.26 24.54
CA PRO A 252 7.70 12.06 23.95
C PRO A 252 7.48 11.73 22.46
N ASN A 253 6.27 12.03 21.99
CA ASN A 253 5.87 11.92 20.58
C ASN A 253 5.89 10.50 20.00
N ILE A 254 5.99 9.47 20.83
CA ILE A 254 5.84 8.08 20.42
C ILE A 254 4.85 7.35 21.32
N THR A 255 4.27 6.28 20.79
CA THR A 255 3.57 5.27 21.55
C THR A 255 4.35 3.96 21.37
N VAL A 256 4.64 3.27 22.45
CA VAL A 256 5.23 1.94 22.40
C VAL A 256 4.23 0.90 22.86
N TRP A 257 4.15 -0.19 22.13
CA TRP A 257 3.34 -1.36 22.52
C TRP A 257 4.21 -2.60 22.61
N LYS A 258 3.91 -3.45 23.56
CA LYS A 258 4.21 -4.88 23.39
C LYS A 258 3.26 -5.42 22.34
N LYS A 259 3.68 -6.42 21.58
CA LYS A 259 2.86 -6.93 20.45
C LYS A 259 1.45 -7.38 20.85
N ASN A 260 1.26 -7.86 22.07
CA ASN A 260 -0.04 -8.27 22.62
C ASN A 260 -0.88 -7.12 23.22
N GLU A 261 -0.34 -5.91 23.26
CA GLU A 261 -1.00 -4.68 23.74
C GLU A 261 -1.41 -3.73 22.60
N ILE A 262 -1.09 -4.10 21.35
CA ILE A 262 -1.46 -3.30 20.19
C ILE A 262 -2.99 -3.21 20.09
N PRO A 263 -3.57 -2.01 19.89
CA PRO A 263 -5.02 -1.84 19.82
C PRO A 263 -5.66 -2.73 18.76
N GLU A 264 -6.71 -3.46 19.12
CA GLU A 264 -7.42 -4.41 18.23
C GLU A 264 -7.92 -3.77 16.92
N LYS A 265 -8.28 -2.47 16.96
CA LYS A 265 -8.71 -1.71 15.76
C LYS A 265 -7.67 -1.70 14.64
N LEU A 266 -6.38 -1.89 14.96
CA LEU A 266 -5.27 -1.89 14.00
C LEU A 266 -5.14 -3.24 13.28
N VAL A 267 -5.77 -4.31 13.78
CA VAL A 267 -5.66 -5.68 13.26
C VAL A 267 -4.19 -6.06 13.03
N TYR A 268 -3.38 -5.90 14.08
CA TYR A 268 -1.93 -6.05 14.03
C TYR A 268 -1.39 -6.52 15.38
N GLY A 269 -0.35 -7.36 15.39
CA GLY A 269 0.34 -7.83 16.59
C GLY A 269 0.15 -9.31 16.92
N LYS A 270 -0.76 -10.03 16.23
CA LYS A 270 -0.96 -11.47 16.43
C LYS A 270 -0.03 -12.32 15.59
N ASN A 271 0.47 -11.80 14.47
CA ASN A 271 1.42 -12.52 13.63
C ASN A 271 2.76 -12.70 14.39
N PRO A 272 3.37 -13.89 14.38
CA PRO A 272 4.65 -14.15 15.06
C PRO A 272 5.81 -13.28 14.55
N ARG A 273 5.72 -12.76 13.33
CA ARG A 273 6.71 -11.88 12.71
C ARG A 273 6.72 -10.47 13.27
N VAL A 274 5.63 -10.04 13.93
CA VAL A 274 5.61 -8.75 14.61
C VAL A 274 6.58 -8.80 15.80
N SER A 275 7.42 -7.76 15.91
CA SER A 275 8.43 -7.65 16.96
C SER A 275 7.82 -7.57 18.37
N ASP A 276 8.60 -7.92 19.38
CA ASP A 276 8.14 -7.86 20.77
C ASP A 276 7.74 -6.46 21.22
N LEU A 277 8.42 -5.42 20.67
CA LEU A 277 8.08 -4.03 20.88
C LEU A 277 7.89 -3.32 19.54
N VAL A 278 6.77 -2.62 19.39
CA VAL A 278 6.45 -1.77 18.24
C VAL A 278 6.43 -0.32 18.72
N VAL A 279 7.31 0.50 18.13
CA VAL A 279 7.33 1.94 18.38
C VAL A 279 6.57 2.63 17.27
N SER A 280 5.41 3.18 17.61
CA SER A 280 4.54 3.93 16.70
C SER A 280 4.69 5.42 16.94
N PRO A 281 5.37 6.16 16.06
CA PRO A 281 5.50 7.60 16.19
C PRO A 281 4.15 8.31 16.00
N HIS A 282 3.97 9.44 16.69
CA HIS A 282 2.86 10.35 16.41
C HIS A 282 3.12 11.09 15.08
N ILE A 283 2.06 11.52 14.41
CA ILE A 283 2.16 12.28 13.15
C ILE A 283 3.20 13.41 13.28
N GLY A 284 4.06 13.49 12.28
CA GLY A 284 5.15 14.47 12.23
C GLY A 284 6.39 14.09 13.03
N THR A 285 6.42 12.92 13.65
CA THR A 285 7.57 12.38 14.38
C THR A 285 8.28 11.34 13.54
N TYR A 286 9.60 11.38 13.49
CA TYR A 286 10.45 10.37 12.87
C TYR A 286 11.34 9.68 13.90
N VAL A 287 11.40 8.37 13.88
CA VAL A 287 12.15 7.55 14.85
C VAL A 287 13.26 6.76 14.15
N GLN A 288 14.44 6.79 14.72
CA GLN A 288 15.57 5.98 14.25
C GLN A 288 16.44 5.50 15.41
N PHE A 289 17.17 4.44 15.15
CA PHE A 289 18.20 3.91 16.05
C PHE A 289 19.57 4.09 15.38
N ARG A 290 20.13 5.30 15.41
CA ARG A 290 21.38 5.65 14.71
C ARG A 290 22.33 6.42 15.60
N GLU A 291 23.65 6.23 15.36
CA GLU A 291 24.72 6.96 16.05
C GLU A 291 24.77 8.46 15.70
N LYS A 292 24.33 8.85 14.51
CA LYS A 292 24.30 10.26 14.07
C LYS A 292 22.90 10.68 13.68
N SER A 293 22.43 11.72 14.32
CA SER A 293 21.08 12.24 14.19
C SER A 293 20.93 13.22 13.01
N SER A 294 20.49 12.76 11.87
CA SER A 294 19.68 13.59 10.97
C SER A 294 18.73 12.70 10.21
N PRO A 295 17.48 13.09 10.09
CA PRO A 295 16.53 12.31 9.30
C PRO A 295 16.92 12.36 7.83
N ARG A 296 16.68 11.24 7.15
CA ARG A 296 16.98 11.08 5.73
C ARG A 296 15.92 11.73 4.85
N TYR A 297 14.70 11.89 5.36
CA TYR A 297 13.52 12.27 4.62
C TYR A 297 12.88 13.53 5.17
N ALA A 298 12.15 14.28 4.34
CA ALA A 298 11.37 15.43 4.75
C ALA A 298 9.93 15.04 5.14
N ALA A 299 9.43 13.91 4.63
CA ALA A 299 8.13 13.35 4.94
C ALA A 299 8.19 11.83 4.93
N THR A 300 7.22 11.18 5.55
CA THR A 300 7.12 9.73 5.61
C THR A 300 5.68 9.29 5.84
N HIS A 301 5.46 7.98 5.78
CA HIS A 301 4.21 7.28 6.03
C HIS A 301 4.46 6.11 7.00
N GLY A 302 3.43 5.31 7.31
CA GLY A 302 3.53 4.19 8.26
C GLY A 302 2.92 4.48 9.63
N TYR A 303 2.36 5.68 9.83
CA TYR A 303 1.68 6.09 11.05
C TYR A 303 0.36 5.33 11.29
N ASP A 304 -0.34 5.65 12.37
CA ASP A 304 -1.69 5.12 12.64
C ASP A 304 -2.57 5.34 11.39
N ASN A 305 -3.11 4.25 10.86
CA ASN A 305 -3.92 4.25 9.64
C ASN A 305 -5.31 4.90 9.81
N PHE A 306 -5.65 5.34 11.02
CA PHE A 306 -6.84 6.15 11.28
C PHE A 306 -6.56 7.66 11.25
N THR A 307 -5.32 8.07 10.99
CA THR A 307 -4.99 9.49 10.82
C THR A 307 -5.30 9.94 9.38
N PRO A 308 -5.85 11.15 9.21
CA PRO A 308 -6.22 11.65 7.88
C PRO A 308 -5.05 11.70 6.89
N GLU A 309 -3.84 11.95 7.37
CA GLU A 309 -2.63 12.03 6.54
C GLU A 309 -2.27 10.69 5.89
N MET A 310 -2.74 9.58 6.46
CA MET A 310 -2.50 8.24 5.91
C MET A 310 -3.58 7.77 4.94
N GLU A 311 -4.69 8.52 4.81
CA GLU A 311 -5.73 8.17 3.84
C GLU A 311 -5.20 8.17 2.41
N ALA A 312 -5.60 7.14 1.67
CA ALA A 312 -5.29 6.94 0.27
C ALA A 312 -6.46 7.36 -0.63
N ILE A 313 -6.20 7.68 -1.89
CA ILE A 313 -7.23 7.99 -2.87
C ILE A 313 -7.87 6.73 -3.43
N PHE A 314 -9.13 6.87 -3.86
CA PHE A 314 -9.85 5.84 -4.60
C PHE A 314 -10.81 6.46 -5.60
N TYR A 315 -10.68 6.08 -6.88
CA TYR A 315 -11.58 6.40 -7.96
C TYR A 315 -11.90 5.14 -8.74
N ALA A 316 -13.18 4.96 -9.09
CA ALA A 316 -13.61 3.83 -9.91
C ALA A 316 -14.64 4.29 -10.93
N ALA A 317 -14.48 3.88 -12.19
CA ALA A 317 -15.40 4.22 -13.27
C ALA A 317 -15.49 3.07 -14.28
N GLY A 318 -16.66 2.88 -14.87
CA GLY A 318 -16.91 1.86 -15.88
C GLY A 318 -18.35 1.36 -15.86
N PRO A 319 -18.64 0.33 -16.65
CA PRO A 319 -20.01 -0.18 -16.80
C PRO A 319 -20.61 -0.74 -15.52
N SER A 320 -19.80 -1.28 -14.61
CA SER A 320 -20.27 -1.93 -13.37
C SER A 320 -20.50 -0.95 -12.23
N PHE A 321 -19.80 0.17 -12.22
CA PHE A 321 -19.83 1.13 -11.12
C PHE A 321 -21.03 2.09 -11.20
N LYS A 322 -21.47 2.57 -10.03
CA LYS A 322 -22.38 3.72 -9.94
C LYS A 322 -21.73 4.97 -10.55
N LYS A 323 -22.54 5.94 -10.89
CA LYS A 323 -22.07 7.21 -11.49
C LYS A 323 -22.35 8.37 -10.55
N HIS A 324 -21.43 9.36 -10.53
CA HIS A 324 -21.58 10.60 -9.76
C HIS A 324 -21.81 10.35 -8.25
N VAL A 325 -21.09 9.39 -7.67
CA VAL A 325 -21.30 8.99 -6.27
C VAL A 325 -20.00 9.15 -5.47
N GLU A 326 -20.11 9.82 -4.36
CA GLU A 326 -19.10 9.77 -3.30
C GLU A 326 -19.56 8.79 -2.22
N VAL A 327 -18.72 7.81 -1.89
CA VAL A 327 -19.03 6.81 -0.85
C VAL A 327 -18.13 7.04 0.36
N PRO A 328 -18.60 6.66 1.57
CA PRO A 328 -17.77 6.73 2.77
C PRO A 328 -16.45 5.98 2.62
N GLN A 329 -15.44 6.39 3.39
CA GLN A 329 -14.14 5.72 3.46
C GLN A 329 -14.27 4.20 3.59
N MET A 330 -13.41 3.48 2.87
CA MET A 330 -13.35 2.01 2.87
C MET A 330 -11.96 1.54 3.29
N ALA A 331 -11.88 0.40 3.98
CA ALA A 331 -10.60 -0.28 4.19
C ALA A 331 -10.08 -0.86 2.87
N ASN A 332 -8.77 -0.77 2.63
CA ASN A 332 -8.15 -1.20 1.36
C ASN A 332 -8.23 -2.71 1.11
N VAL A 333 -8.40 -3.54 2.15
CA VAL A 333 -8.66 -5.00 2.01
C VAL A 333 -9.92 -5.30 1.18
N ASN A 334 -10.85 -4.36 1.07
CA ASN A 334 -12.05 -4.51 0.26
C ASN A 334 -11.78 -4.55 -1.25
N LEU A 335 -10.61 -4.12 -1.72
CA LEU A 335 -10.27 -4.16 -3.14
C LEU A 335 -10.29 -5.59 -3.70
N TYR A 336 -9.84 -6.57 -2.93
CA TYR A 336 -9.86 -7.97 -3.32
C TYR A 336 -11.29 -8.46 -3.67
N LEU A 337 -12.25 -8.23 -2.77
CA LEU A 337 -13.65 -8.58 -3.01
C LEU A 337 -14.28 -7.79 -4.17
N MET A 338 -13.88 -6.54 -4.33
CA MET A 338 -14.33 -5.69 -5.43
C MET A 338 -13.91 -6.26 -6.77
N ILE A 339 -12.63 -6.65 -6.91
CA ILE A 339 -12.09 -7.26 -8.13
C ILE A 339 -12.73 -8.65 -8.35
N ALA A 340 -12.83 -9.48 -7.32
CA ALA A 340 -13.49 -10.79 -7.42
C ALA A 340 -14.93 -10.69 -7.95
N ARG A 341 -15.67 -9.68 -7.47
CA ARG A 341 -17.03 -9.40 -7.98
C ARG A 341 -17.03 -8.95 -9.44
N LEU A 342 -16.13 -8.03 -9.83
CA LEU A 342 -16.02 -7.55 -11.22
C LEU A 342 -15.73 -8.70 -12.20
N LEU A 343 -14.87 -9.63 -11.78
CA LEU A 343 -14.50 -10.80 -12.57
C LEU A 343 -15.49 -11.95 -12.47
N ASN A 344 -16.50 -11.84 -11.61
CA ASN A 344 -17.47 -12.90 -11.32
C ASN A 344 -16.82 -14.22 -10.90
N ILE A 345 -15.79 -14.13 -10.03
CA ILE A 345 -15.06 -15.28 -9.49
C ILE A 345 -15.33 -15.46 -8.00
N GLN A 346 -15.13 -16.68 -7.50
CA GLN A 346 -15.22 -16.98 -6.08
C GLN A 346 -13.97 -16.49 -5.35
N PRO A 347 -14.09 -15.58 -4.36
CA PRO A 347 -12.96 -15.11 -3.59
C PRO A 347 -12.40 -16.22 -2.71
N ALA A 348 -11.07 -16.22 -2.49
CA ALA A 348 -10.45 -16.97 -1.40
C ALA A 348 -10.83 -16.34 -0.04
N PRO A 349 -10.55 -17.02 1.10
CA PRO A 349 -10.74 -16.44 2.43
C PRO A 349 -10.03 -15.09 2.56
N ASN A 350 -10.75 -14.08 3.05
CA ASN A 350 -10.26 -12.70 3.14
C ASN A 350 -10.98 -11.93 4.26
N ASP A 351 -10.49 -10.73 4.56
CA ASP A 351 -11.00 -9.85 5.62
C ASP A 351 -11.94 -8.75 5.09
N GLY A 352 -12.26 -8.77 3.81
CA GLY A 352 -13.11 -7.76 3.16
C GLY A 352 -14.58 -7.85 3.59
N ASP A 353 -15.27 -6.71 3.50
CA ASP A 353 -16.69 -6.58 3.80
C ASP A 353 -17.52 -6.43 2.52
N SER A 354 -18.28 -7.46 2.18
CA SER A 354 -19.13 -7.49 1.00
C SER A 354 -20.23 -6.41 1.01
N ALA A 355 -20.72 -6.00 2.18
CA ALA A 355 -21.72 -4.94 2.30
C ALA A 355 -21.12 -3.56 1.96
N VAL A 356 -19.86 -3.33 2.28
CA VAL A 356 -19.12 -2.13 1.87
C VAL A 356 -18.93 -2.11 0.36
N VAL A 357 -18.46 -3.22 -0.21
CA VAL A 357 -18.22 -3.37 -1.65
C VAL A 357 -19.48 -3.15 -2.46
N GLN A 358 -20.63 -3.69 -2.01
CA GLN A 358 -21.94 -3.54 -2.69
C GLN A 358 -22.34 -2.08 -2.93
N ARG A 359 -21.88 -1.13 -2.11
CA ARG A 359 -22.24 0.30 -2.23
C ARG A 359 -21.72 0.96 -3.50
N LEU A 360 -20.68 0.40 -4.13
CA LEU A 360 -19.99 0.94 -5.30
C LEU A 360 -20.69 0.59 -6.62
N PHE A 361 -21.41 -0.53 -6.63
CA PHE A 361 -21.96 -1.13 -7.83
C PHE A 361 -23.43 -0.75 -8.07
N LYS A 362 -23.82 -0.80 -9.35
CA LYS A 362 -25.22 -0.63 -9.79
C LYS A 362 -26.13 -1.68 -9.21
#